data_504c372f94cf0a814339d7c1da2b82c1
#
_entry.id   504c372f94cf0a814339d7c1da2b82c1
#
_cell.length_a   1.000
_cell.length_b   1.000
_cell.length_c   1.000
_cell.angle_alpha   90.00
_cell.angle_beta   90.00
_cell.angle_gamma   90.00
#
_symmetry.space_group_name_H-M   'P 1'
#
loop_
_entity.id
_entity.type
_entity.pdbx_description
1 polymer ?
#
loop_
_entity_poly.entity_id
_entity_poly.type
_entity_poly.pdbx_seq_one_letter_code
_entity_poly.pdbx_strand_id
1 'polypeptide(L)'
;HHCAIGDGHVLKNGTCGAGTGGTVMISPSATSPALSTIEDDGLFFRTAPSDARQGVVMTEILIEQGIKEVALTYTNNDYGKGLADSFEAAFTEAGGTVTINAAHEDGKADYSAEVGALAAAGGERLVVAGYIDQGGPGIIQAALDTGAFDTFHLPDGMIGDSLMERFGSDLDGSTGQAPGSDGPGAEMLVAIAEASGFSAGPYTAESYDAAALIMLAIAAADSTDPAEYKTKVLEVANAPGEKIYPGELAKALDIIAEGGDVDYEGASAVELIGPGESAGSFRQIEVIDGSMNTVQYR
;
A
#
# COMPACT_ATOMS: atom_id res chain seq x y z
N HIS A 1 18.79 13.97 1.25
CA HIS A 1 19.22 12.81 2.04
C HIS A 1 18.05 11.86 2.17
N HIS A 2 18.03 10.79 1.37
CA HIS A 2 17.04 9.72 1.49
C HIS A 2 17.54 8.80 2.61
N CYS A 3 16.76 8.71 3.68
CA CYS A 3 16.84 7.59 4.58
C CYS A 3 16.27 6.40 3.80
N ALA A 4 17.14 5.58 3.25
CA ALA A 4 16.70 4.35 2.60
C ALA A 4 16.19 3.38 3.69
N ILE A 5 14.94 3.02 3.62
CA ILE A 5 14.33 2.00 4.49
C ILE A 5 14.95 0.61 4.22
N GLY A 6 15.75 0.48 3.16
CA GLY A 6 16.39 -0.77 2.75
C GLY A 6 17.49 -1.34 3.65
N ASP A 7 18.00 -0.54 4.59
CA ASP A 7 19.04 -0.97 5.53
C ASP A 7 18.54 -0.80 6.95
N GLY A 8 18.12 -1.84 7.65
CA GLY A 8 17.80 -1.80 9.07
C GLY A 8 18.89 -1.11 9.93
N HIS A 9 20.11 -1.00 9.41
CA HIS A 9 21.21 -0.23 9.98
C HIS A 9 20.93 1.27 10.15
N VAL A 10 20.08 1.85 9.30
CA VAL A 10 19.77 3.29 9.35
C VAL A 10 18.92 3.61 10.57
N LEU A 11 17.97 2.75 10.90
CA LEU A 11 17.14 2.92 12.09
C LEU A 11 17.95 2.68 13.37
N LYS A 12 18.81 1.66 13.38
CA LYS A 12 19.67 1.28 14.52
C LYS A 12 20.77 2.30 14.82
N ASN A 13 21.41 2.85 13.79
CA ASN A 13 22.62 3.66 13.95
C ASN A 13 22.36 5.16 14.00
N GLY A 14 21.11 5.61 13.98
CA GLY A 14 20.76 7.03 14.12
C GLY A 14 21.28 7.94 13.00
N THR A 15 21.65 7.38 11.84
CA THR A 15 22.18 8.16 10.71
C THR A 15 21.13 9.04 10.06
N CYS A 16 19.86 8.75 10.28
CA CYS A 16 18.72 9.56 9.82
C CYS A 16 17.98 10.27 10.95
N GLY A 17 18.29 9.98 12.18
CA GLY A 17 17.64 10.53 13.37
C GLY A 17 18.60 11.08 14.40
N ALA A 18 18.10 11.81 15.34
CA ALA A 18 18.89 12.35 16.43
C ALA A 18 19.12 11.25 17.48
N GLY A 19 20.34 10.78 17.63
CA GLY A 19 20.74 10.01 18.79
C GLY A 19 21.25 8.60 18.51
N THR A 20 21.87 8.02 19.52
CA THR A 20 22.49 6.70 19.50
C THR A 20 21.52 5.54 19.72
N GLY A 21 20.22 5.80 19.90
CA GLY A 21 19.18 4.83 20.23
C GLY A 21 18.29 4.40 19.07
N GLY A 22 18.53 4.92 17.87
CA GLY A 22 17.62 4.69 16.72
C GLY A 22 16.43 5.66 16.70
N THR A 23 15.48 5.41 15.82
CA THR A 23 14.24 6.19 15.68
C THR A 23 13.11 5.26 15.29
N VAL A 24 11.97 5.32 15.95
CA VAL A 24 10.77 4.61 15.51
C VAL A 24 10.29 5.23 14.21
N MET A 25 10.02 4.38 13.24
CA MET A 25 9.46 4.76 11.95
C MET A 25 8.19 3.96 11.71
N ILE A 26 7.10 4.65 11.38
CA ILE A 26 5.87 4.02 10.89
C ILE A 26 5.64 4.48 9.45
N SER A 27 5.80 3.58 8.49
CA SER A 27 5.60 3.92 7.08
C SER A 27 4.14 3.76 6.69
N PRO A 28 3.53 4.79 6.08
CA PRO A 28 2.16 4.70 5.57
C PRO A 28 2.05 4.06 4.19
N SER A 29 3.17 3.86 3.46
CA SER A 29 3.12 3.51 2.03
C SER A 29 4.26 2.63 1.53
N ALA A 30 5.13 2.16 2.42
CA ALA A 30 6.19 1.22 2.05
C ALA A 30 5.67 -0.22 2.15
N THR A 31 5.40 -0.85 1.02
CA THR A 31 4.67 -2.12 0.93
C THR A 31 5.55 -3.33 0.63
N SER A 32 6.82 -3.14 0.23
CA SER A 32 7.72 -4.25 -0.13
C SER A 32 7.76 -5.35 0.94
N PRO A 33 7.62 -6.64 0.56
CA PRO A 33 7.70 -7.77 1.48
C PRO A 33 9.07 -7.90 2.17
N ALA A 34 10.13 -7.36 1.58
CA ALA A 34 11.47 -7.37 2.16
C ALA A 34 11.54 -6.64 3.51
N LEU A 35 10.64 -5.67 3.74
CA LEU A 35 10.57 -4.91 4.98
C LEU A 35 10.11 -5.75 6.17
N SER A 36 9.38 -6.84 5.94
CA SER A 36 8.90 -7.75 7.00
C SER A 36 10.02 -8.51 7.70
N THR A 37 11.21 -8.57 7.10
CA THR A 37 12.33 -9.38 7.59
C THR A 37 13.60 -8.57 7.86
N ILE A 38 13.52 -7.25 7.83
CA ILE A 38 14.66 -6.40 8.14
C ILE A 38 15.03 -6.50 9.64
N GLU A 39 16.31 -6.43 9.92
CA GLU A 39 16.82 -6.40 11.30
C GLU A 39 16.82 -4.95 11.82
N ASP A 40 15.70 -4.48 12.33
CA ASP A 40 15.44 -3.10 12.74
C ASP A 40 15.35 -2.90 14.26
N ASP A 41 15.57 -3.94 15.07
CA ASP A 41 15.39 -3.95 16.53
C ASP A 41 13.94 -3.57 16.98
N GLY A 42 12.93 -3.81 16.14
CA GLY A 42 11.55 -3.45 16.40
C GLY A 42 11.28 -1.94 16.32
N LEU A 43 12.01 -1.23 15.47
CA LEU A 43 11.87 0.21 15.27
C LEU A 43 11.06 0.55 14.00
N PHE A 44 10.84 -0.42 13.11
CA PHE A 44 10.06 -0.23 11.90
C PHE A 44 8.66 -0.81 12.04
N PHE A 45 7.68 -0.02 11.66
CA PHE A 45 6.26 -0.40 11.58
C PHE A 45 5.70 0.13 10.26
N ARG A 46 4.55 -0.40 9.84
CA ARG A 46 3.82 0.15 8.70
C ARG A 46 2.32 0.03 8.90
N THR A 47 1.59 1.07 8.51
CA THR A 47 0.13 1.10 8.45
C THR A 47 -0.39 0.64 7.10
N ALA A 48 0.44 0.72 6.04
CA ALA A 48 0.15 0.08 4.76
C ALA A 48 0.33 -1.43 4.83
N PRO A 49 -0.56 -2.23 4.21
CA PRO A 49 -0.39 -3.68 4.13
C PRO A 49 0.79 -4.07 3.24
N SER A 50 1.35 -5.26 3.49
CA SER A 50 2.44 -5.82 2.70
C SER A 50 1.99 -6.25 1.30
N ASP A 51 2.88 -6.13 0.31
CA ASP A 51 2.68 -6.67 -1.04
C ASP A 51 2.54 -8.20 -1.05
N ALA A 52 2.99 -8.90 -0.02
CA ALA A 52 2.68 -10.31 0.15
C ALA A 52 1.16 -10.54 0.29
N ARG A 53 0.45 -9.68 1.04
CA ARG A 53 -1.02 -9.69 1.12
C ARG A 53 -1.64 -9.16 -0.16
N GLN A 54 -1.10 -8.09 -0.73
CA GLN A 54 -1.59 -7.51 -1.99
C GLN A 54 -1.59 -8.54 -3.12
N GLY A 55 -0.52 -9.32 -3.29
CA GLY A 55 -0.43 -10.38 -4.30
C GLY A 55 -1.53 -11.44 -4.18
N VAL A 56 -1.95 -11.77 -2.95
CA VAL A 56 -3.10 -12.66 -2.72
C VAL A 56 -4.41 -11.99 -3.15
N VAL A 57 -4.63 -10.72 -2.80
CA VAL A 57 -5.83 -9.97 -3.20
C VAL A 57 -5.92 -9.83 -4.72
N MET A 58 -4.83 -9.51 -5.40
CA MET A 58 -4.76 -9.48 -6.86
C MET A 58 -5.18 -10.81 -7.48
N THR A 59 -4.67 -11.90 -6.91
CA THR A 59 -5.01 -13.27 -7.33
C THR A 59 -6.50 -13.55 -7.17
N GLU A 60 -7.07 -13.25 -5.99
CA GLU A 60 -8.50 -13.43 -5.74
C GLU A 60 -9.35 -12.69 -6.77
N ILE A 61 -9.05 -11.41 -7.05
CA ILE A 61 -9.78 -10.59 -8.01
C ILE A 61 -9.74 -11.21 -9.41
N LEU A 62 -8.56 -11.59 -9.89
CA LEU A 62 -8.41 -12.11 -11.25
C LEU A 62 -9.02 -13.50 -11.41
N ILE A 63 -8.86 -14.39 -10.46
CA ILE A 63 -9.46 -15.73 -10.49
C ILE A 63 -10.99 -15.66 -10.43
N GLU A 64 -11.57 -14.79 -9.60
CA GLU A 64 -13.03 -14.58 -9.53
C GLU A 64 -13.60 -14.05 -10.85
N GLN A 65 -12.82 -13.28 -11.61
CA GLN A 65 -13.17 -12.82 -12.95
C GLN A 65 -12.96 -13.88 -14.04
N GLY A 66 -12.46 -15.06 -13.67
CA GLY A 66 -12.21 -16.17 -14.59
C GLY A 66 -10.92 -16.01 -15.41
N ILE A 67 -10.07 -15.05 -15.10
CA ILE A 67 -8.78 -14.82 -15.76
C ILE A 67 -7.82 -15.94 -15.35
N LYS A 68 -7.19 -16.58 -16.32
CA LYS A 68 -6.29 -17.73 -16.11
C LYS A 68 -4.86 -17.47 -16.54
N GLU A 69 -4.67 -16.56 -17.48
CA GLU A 69 -3.36 -16.24 -18.02
C GLU A 69 -3.14 -14.73 -18.02
N VAL A 70 -2.04 -14.27 -17.47
CA VAL A 70 -1.68 -12.85 -17.46
C VAL A 70 -0.24 -12.65 -17.92
N ALA A 71 0.01 -11.54 -18.62
CA ALA A 71 1.35 -10.96 -18.71
C ALA A 71 1.56 -10.02 -17.52
N LEU A 72 2.76 -9.98 -16.97
CA LEU A 72 3.14 -9.17 -15.84
C LEU A 72 4.37 -8.33 -16.17
N THR A 73 4.28 -7.03 -15.92
CA THR A 73 5.44 -6.15 -15.94
C THR A 73 5.54 -5.36 -14.64
N TYR A 74 6.75 -5.06 -14.22
CA TYR A 74 6.98 -4.34 -12.97
C TYR A 74 8.10 -3.30 -13.09
N THR A 75 7.99 -2.19 -12.35
CA THR A 75 9.07 -1.21 -12.24
C THR A 75 10.29 -1.85 -11.58
N ASN A 76 11.48 -1.62 -12.15
CA ASN A 76 12.73 -2.30 -11.75
C ASN A 76 13.28 -1.74 -10.42
N ASN A 77 12.57 -1.98 -9.34
CA ASN A 77 12.97 -1.65 -7.96
C ASN A 77 12.41 -2.69 -6.98
N ASP A 78 12.70 -2.52 -5.67
CA ASP A 78 12.32 -3.48 -4.63
C ASP A 78 10.79 -3.60 -4.45
N TYR A 79 10.02 -2.50 -4.66
CA TYR A 79 8.57 -2.53 -4.67
C TYR A 79 8.05 -3.39 -5.81
N GLY A 80 8.35 -2.99 -7.05
CA GLY A 80 7.81 -3.66 -8.23
C GLY A 80 8.19 -5.15 -8.28
N LYS A 81 9.45 -5.47 -7.98
CA LYS A 81 9.91 -6.86 -7.93
C LYS A 81 9.22 -7.66 -6.82
N GLY A 82 9.13 -7.10 -5.62
CA GLY A 82 8.53 -7.78 -4.47
C GLY A 82 7.05 -8.08 -4.68
N LEU A 83 6.29 -7.13 -5.23
CA LEU A 83 4.88 -7.31 -5.59
C LEU A 83 4.72 -8.33 -6.72
N ALA A 84 5.54 -8.23 -7.78
CA ALA A 84 5.50 -9.16 -8.90
C ALA A 84 5.76 -10.61 -8.47
N ASP A 85 6.80 -10.83 -7.65
CA ASP A 85 7.13 -12.17 -7.14
C ASP A 85 6.01 -12.71 -6.24
N SER A 86 5.42 -11.87 -5.37
CA SER A 86 4.32 -12.27 -4.48
C SER A 86 3.06 -12.63 -5.24
N PHE A 87 2.71 -11.82 -6.24
CA PHE A 87 1.56 -12.08 -7.10
C PHE A 87 1.75 -13.34 -7.94
N GLU A 88 2.91 -13.51 -8.62
CA GLU A 88 3.19 -14.69 -9.44
C GLU A 88 3.10 -15.98 -8.62
N ALA A 89 3.65 -15.97 -7.39
CA ALA A 89 3.56 -17.12 -6.49
C ALA A 89 2.10 -17.45 -6.13
N ALA A 90 1.32 -16.46 -5.70
CA ALA A 90 -0.07 -16.65 -5.30
C ALA A 90 -0.95 -17.06 -6.50
N PHE A 91 -0.78 -16.41 -7.65
CA PHE A 91 -1.56 -16.69 -8.86
C PHE A 91 -1.29 -18.09 -9.40
N THR A 92 -0.03 -18.53 -9.39
CA THR A 92 0.36 -19.89 -9.80
C THR A 92 -0.17 -20.94 -8.83
N GLU A 93 -0.12 -20.68 -7.51
CA GLU A 93 -0.71 -21.57 -6.51
C GLU A 93 -2.22 -21.73 -6.68
N ALA A 94 -2.91 -20.65 -7.08
CA ALA A 94 -4.34 -20.66 -7.39
C ALA A 94 -4.69 -21.32 -8.75
N GLY A 95 -3.69 -21.78 -9.52
CA GLY A 95 -3.87 -22.43 -10.82
C GLY A 95 -3.86 -21.50 -12.02
N GLY A 96 -3.49 -20.23 -11.83
CA GLY A 96 -3.24 -19.29 -12.92
C GLY A 96 -1.87 -19.45 -13.53
N THR A 97 -1.63 -18.77 -14.66
CA THR A 97 -0.36 -18.77 -15.38
C THR A 97 0.11 -17.33 -15.61
N VAL A 98 1.31 -17.02 -15.17
CA VAL A 98 2.03 -15.80 -15.58
C VAL A 98 2.86 -16.14 -16.80
N THR A 99 2.45 -15.63 -17.97
CA THR A 99 3.08 -15.95 -19.27
C THR A 99 4.46 -15.33 -19.40
N ILE A 100 4.65 -14.19 -18.78
CA ILE A 100 5.92 -13.47 -18.67
C ILE A 100 5.90 -12.61 -17.40
N ASN A 101 7.02 -12.55 -16.71
CA ASN A 101 7.27 -11.63 -15.59
C ASN A 101 8.53 -10.83 -15.94
N ALA A 102 8.36 -9.56 -16.34
CA ALA A 102 9.44 -8.75 -16.91
C ALA A 102 9.54 -7.36 -16.30
N ALA A 103 10.73 -6.96 -15.90
CA ALA A 103 10.99 -5.61 -15.43
C ALA A 103 10.90 -4.58 -16.56
N HIS A 104 10.42 -3.38 -16.22
CA HIS A 104 10.58 -2.17 -17.03
C HIS A 104 11.32 -1.09 -16.26
N GLU A 105 12.08 -0.28 -17.00
CA GLU A 105 12.75 0.88 -16.41
C GLU A 105 11.82 2.08 -16.44
N ASP A 106 11.81 2.86 -15.38
CA ASP A 106 11.08 4.12 -15.30
C ASP A 106 11.74 5.24 -16.14
N GLY A 107 10.95 6.24 -16.53
CA GLY A 107 11.44 7.45 -17.20
C GLY A 107 11.88 7.26 -18.64
N LYS A 108 11.55 6.14 -19.29
CA LYS A 108 11.80 5.94 -20.73
C LYS A 108 10.81 6.75 -21.58
N ALA A 109 11.28 7.19 -22.73
CA ALA A 109 10.45 7.87 -23.71
C ALA A 109 9.58 6.92 -24.56
N ASP A 110 9.96 5.64 -24.63
CA ASP A 110 9.31 4.62 -25.45
C ASP A 110 9.38 3.24 -24.77
N TYR A 111 8.24 2.57 -24.72
CA TYR A 111 8.06 1.24 -24.13
C TYR A 111 7.65 0.17 -25.16
N SER A 112 7.78 0.46 -26.45
CA SER A 112 7.35 -0.46 -27.52
C SER A 112 8.07 -1.81 -27.47
N ALA A 113 9.33 -1.84 -27.04
CA ALA A 113 10.12 -3.08 -26.94
C ALA A 113 9.62 -3.97 -25.79
N GLU A 114 9.34 -3.39 -24.62
CA GLU A 114 8.76 -4.08 -23.46
C GLU A 114 7.38 -4.63 -23.81
N VAL A 115 6.50 -3.78 -24.34
CA VAL A 115 5.15 -4.18 -24.74
C VAL A 115 5.17 -5.23 -25.84
N GLY A 116 6.12 -5.14 -26.80
CA GLY A 116 6.30 -6.17 -27.82
C GLY A 116 6.66 -7.54 -27.24
N ALA A 117 7.49 -7.59 -26.19
CA ALA A 117 7.83 -8.83 -25.48
C ALA A 117 6.63 -9.39 -24.70
N LEU A 118 5.87 -8.52 -24.00
CA LEU A 118 4.65 -8.87 -23.28
C LEU A 118 3.57 -9.43 -24.24
N ALA A 119 3.35 -8.77 -25.37
CA ALA A 119 2.41 -9.21 -26.40
C ALA A 119 2.81 -10.57 -27.03
N ALA A 120 4.10 -10.79 -27.26
CA ALA A 120 4.60 -12.06 -27.79
C ALA A 120 4.40 -13.23 -26.81
N ALA A 121 4.44 -12.97 -25.50
CA ALA A 121 4.18 -13.97 -24.48
C ALA A 121 2.66 -14.25 -24.35
N GLY A 122 1.80 -13.27 -24.66
CA GLY A 122 0.35 -13.38 -24.56
C GLY A 122 -0.15 -13.24 -23.12
N GLY A 123 -1.45 -13.45 -22.94
CA GLY A 123 -2.17 -13.33 -21.70
C GLY A 123 -3.51 -12.64 -21.91
N GLU A 124 -4.48 -12.92 -21.08
CA GLU A 124 -5.83 -12.34 -21.15
C GLU A 124 -5.86 -10.91 -20.60
N ARG A 125 -4.89 -10.56 -19.76
CA ARG A 125 -4.76 -9.25 -19.11
C ARG A 125 -3.30 -8.91 -18.87
N LEU A 126 -2.98 -7.60 -18.91
CA LEU A 126 -1.66 -7.11 -18.51
C LEU A 126 -1.71 -6.57 -17.06
N VAL A 127 -0.92 -7.16 -16.19
CA VAL A 127 -0.65 -6.64 -14.83
C VAL A 127 0.50 -5.64 -14.92
N VAL A 128 0.29 -4.42 -14.41
CA VAL A 128 1.29 -3.33 -14.43
C VAL A 128 1.65 -2.94 -13.00
N ALA A 129 2.62 -3.64 -12.40
CA ALA A 129 3.14 -3.33 -11.07
C ALA A 129 4.15 -2.17 -11.15
N GLY A 130 3.64 -0.95 -11.31
CA GLY A 130 4.41 0.28 -11.53
C GLY A 130 3.89 1.45 -10.72
N TYR A 131 4.32 2.63 -11.12
CA TYR A 131 3.87 3.90 -10.53
C TYR A 131 3.18 4.76 -11.56
N ILE A 132 2.09 5.43 -11.10
CA ILE A 132 1.24 6.31 -11.91
C ILE A 132 1.98 7.54 -12.46
N ASP A 133 3.03 7.98 -11.80
CA ASP A 133 3.84 9.15 -12.13
C ASP A 133 5.18 8.79 -12.80
N GLN A 134 5.39 7.51 -13.16
CA GLN A 134 6.63 7.03 -13.74
C GLN A 134 6.38 6.20 -15.03
N GLY A 135 6.95 4.96 -15.12
CA GLY A 135 6.89 4.13 -16.32
C GLY A 135 5.52 3.54 -16.62
N GLY A 136 4.70 3.29 -15.59
CA GLY A 136 3.42 2.60 -15.71
C GLY A 136 2.48 3.16 -16.80
N PRO A 137 2.18 4.49 -16.82
CA PRO A 137 1.35 5.05 -17.89
C PRO A 137 1.96 4.94 -19.29
N GLY A 138 3.28 4.88 -19.40
CA GLY A 138 3.98 4.67 -20.68
C GLY A 138 3.78 3.25 -21.22
N ILE A 139 3.81 2.25 -20.34
CA ILE A 139 3.50 0.84 -20.67
C ILE A 139 2.04 0.73 -21.14
N ILE A 140 1.09 1.31 -20.40
CA ILE A 140 -0.33 1.29 -20.76
C ILE A 140 -0.54 1.95 -22.12
N GLN A 141 0.05 3.14 -22.36
CA GLN A 141 -0.07 3.83 -23.65
C GLN A 141 0.44 2.97 -24.79
N ALA A 142 1.63 2.39 -24.66
CA ALA A 142 2.20 1.55 -25.70
C ALA A 142 1.36 0.29 -25.95
N ALA A 143 0.75 -0.30 -24.91
CA ALA A 143 -0.15 -1.44 -25.05
C ALA A 143 -1.41 -1.10 -25.83
N LEU A 144 -2.05 0.04 -25.51
CA LEU A 144 -3.24 0.55 -26.19
C LEU A 144 -2.91 0.93 -27.65
N ASP A 145 -1.84 1.67 -27.90
CA ASP A 145 -1.43 2.12 -29.23
C ASP A 145 -1.15 0.96 -30.19
N THR A 146 -0.64 -0.15 -29.69
CA THR A 146 -0.34 -1.35 -30.46
C THR A 146 -1.49 -2.33 -30.52
N GLY A 147 -2.52 -2.17 -29.70
CA GLY A 147 -3.61 -3.13 -29.51
C GLY A 147 -3.13 -4.45 -28.90
N ALA A 148 -2.02 -4.43 -28.17
CA ALA A 148 -1.45 -5.62 -27.52
C ALA A 148 -2.30 -6.09 -26.33
N PHE A 149 -2.78 -5.15 -25.55
CA PHE A 149 -3.70 -5.35 -24.43
C PHE A 149 -4.67 -4.18 -24.37
N ASP A 150 -5.93 -4.46 -24.06
CA ASP A 150 -7.01 -3.49 -23.90
C ASP A 150 -7.56 -3.42 -22.47
N THR A 151 -7.18 -4.37 -21.61
CA THR A 151 -7.57 -4.41 -20.21
C THR A 151 -6.38 -4.71 -19.32
N PHE A 152 -6.40 -4.08 -18.15
CA PHE A 152 -5.26 -4.06 -17.23
C PHE A 152 -5.68 -4.48 -15.82
N HIS A 153 -4.70 -4.96 -15.06
CA HIS A 153 -4.84 -5.06 -13.61
C HIS A 153 -3.82 -4.12 -12.97
N LEU A 154 -4.31 -3.20 -12.15
CA LEU A 154 -3.61 -2.03 -11.65
C LEU A 154 -3.43 -2.12 -10.12
N PRO A 155 -2.25 -2.50 -9.63
CA PRO A 155 -1.94 -2.44 -8.20
C PRO A 155 -1.94 -1.00 -7.66
N ASP A 156 -1.80 -0.88 -6.35
CA ASP A 156 -1.85 0.36 -5.57
C ASP A 156 -1.04 1.53 -6.14
N GLY A 157 0.20 1.27 -6.59
CA GLY A 157 1.06 2.28 -7.21
C GLY A 157 0.52 2.87 -8.53
N MET A 158 -0.47 2.22 -9.13
CA MET A 158 -1.14 2.66 -10.37
C MET A 158 -2.52 3.29 -10.13
N ILE A 159 -2.95 3.44 -8.87
CA ILE A 159 -4.27 3.98 -8.53
C ILE A 159 -4.19 5.48 -8.23
N GLY A 160 -4.94 6.27 -8.99
CA GLY A 160 -5.03 7.71 -8.79
C GLY A 160 -5.71 8.44 -9.95
N ASP A 161 -6.17 9.67 -9.68
CA ASP A 161 -6.99 10.45 -10.61
C ASP A 161 -6.25 10.79 -11.91
N SER A 162 -4.94 11.02 -11.86
CA SER A 162 -4.14 11.36 -13.05
C SER A 162 -4.13 10.24 -14.11
N LEU A 163 -4.34 9.00 -13.73
CA LEU A 163 -4.48 7.91 -14.70
C LEU A 163 -5.81 8.02 -15.46
N MET A 164 -6.90 8.34 -14.74
CA MET A 164 -8.21 8.55 -15.36
C MET A 164 -8.26 9.83 -16.18
N GLU A 165 -7.62 10.90 -15.74
CA GLU A 165 -7.46 12.14 -16.52
C GLU A 165 -6.77 11.88 -17.87
N ARG A 166 -5.81 10.94 -17.90
CA ARG A 166 -5.04 10.61 -19.11
C ARG A 166 -5.76 9.66 -20.05
N PHE A 167 -6.35 8.60 -19.51
CA PHE A 167 -6.86 7.48 -20.33
C PHE A 167 -8.38 7.38 -20.33
N GLY A 168 -9.07 7.81 -19.26
CA GLY A 168 -10.52 7.76 -19.16
C GLY A 168 -11.07 6.37 -19.50
N SER A 169 -12.02 6.35 -20.43
CA SER A 169 -12.72 5.12 -20.88
C SER A 169 -11.84 4.15 -21.69
N ASP A 170 -10.63 4.52 -22.08
CA ASP A 170 -9.71 3.58 -22.73
C ASP A 170 -9.24 2.46 -21.76
N LEU A 171 -9.47 2.64 -20.44
CA LEU A 171 -9.22 1.64 -19.42
C LEU A 171 -10.49 0.90 -18.95
N ASP A 172 -11.66 1.11 -19.55
CA ASP A 172 -12.88 0.44 -19.14
C ASP A 172 -12.73 -1.09 -19.16
N GLY A 173 -13.21 -1.75 -18.09
CA GLY A 173 -13.01 -3.18 -17.88
C GLY A 173 -11.71 -3.56 -17.20
N SER A 174 -10.81 -2.61 -17.01
CA SER A 174 -9.63 -2.81 -16.15
C SER A 174 -10.01 -2.86 -14.68
N THR A 175 -9.20 -3.55 -13.90
CA THR A 175 -9.41 -3.72 -12.46
C THR A 175 -8.16 -3.34 -11.68
N GLY A 176 -8.29 -3.20 -10.39
CA GLY A 176 -7.17 -2.90 -9.52
C GLY A 176 -7.55 -2.98 -8.05
N GLN A 177 -6.63 -2.63 -7.19
CA GLN A 177 -6.86 -2.48 -5.76
C GLN A 177 -5.91 -1.45 -5.17
N ALA A 178 -6.33 -0.89 -4.06
CA ALA A 178 -5.49 -0.06 -3.20
C ALA A 178 -5.85 -0.31 -1.74
N PRO A 179 -4.95 -0.06 -0.79
CA PRO A 179 -5.30 -0.05 0.61
C PRO A 179 -6.54 0.79 0.89
N GLY A 180 -7.38 0.35 1.81
CA GLY A 180 -8.59 1.07 2.19
C GLY A 180 -9.55 0.22 2.98
N SER A 181 -10.39 0.89 3.76
CA SER A 181 -11.37 0.31 4.68
C SER A 181 -12.74 0.93 4.46
N ASP A 182 -13.80 0.16 4.72
CA ASP A 182 -15.19 0.62 4.81
C ASP A 182 -15.62 0.91 6.25
N GLY A 183 -14.65 0.91 7.18
CA GLY A 183 -14.90 1.24 8.58
C GLY A 183 -15.31 2.70 8.79
N PRO A 184 -15.94 3.01 9.94
CA PRO A 184 -16.43 4.36 10.24
C PRO A 184 -15.32 5.41 10.28
N GLY A 185 -14.09 5.02 10.59
CA GLY A 185 -12.94 5.93 10.61
C GLY A 185 -12.58 6.49 9.24
N ALA A 186 -12.79 5.73 8.16
CA ALA A 186 -12.54 6.19 6.81
C ALA A 186 -13.43 7.40 6.44
N GLU A 187 -14.73 7.31 6.72
CA GLU A 187 -15.67 8.42 6.49
C GLU A 187 -15.36 9.64 7.36
N MET A 188 -14.97 9.42 8.63
CA MET A 188 -14.59 10.49 9.54
C MET A 188 -13.36 11.25 9.03
N LEU A 189 -12.36 10.55 8.51
CA LEU A 189 -11.17 11.19 7.95
C LEU A 189 -11.49 11.99 6.68
N VAL A 190 -12.34 11.49 5.80
CA VAL A 190 -12.80 12.24 4.61
C VAL A 190 -13.45 13.56 5.04
N ALA A 191 -14.35 13.53 6.03
CA ALA A 191 -14.99 14.74 6.54
C ALA A 191 -13.97 15.74 7.16
N ILE A 192 -12.95 15.26 7.88
CA ILE A 192 -11.87 16.09 8.44
C ILE A 192 -11.04 16.71 7.31
N ALA A 193 -10.70 15.95 6.28
CA ALA A 193 -9.94 16.42 5.13
C ALA A 193 -10.69 17.53 4.39
N GLU A 194 -11.95 17.31 4.07
CA GLU A 194 -12.82 18.30 3.41
C GLU A 194 -12.95 19.59 4.23
N ALA A 195 -13.19 19.46 5.55
CA ALA A 195 -13.26 20.61 6.45
C ALA A 195 -11.93 21.37 6.54
N SER A 196 -10.81 20.71 6.27
CA SER A 196 -9.45 21.28 6.25
C SER A 196 -9.05 21.80 4.87
N GLY A 197 -9.90 21.63 3.86
CA GLY A 197 -9.70 22.16 2.51
C GLY A 197 -8.82 21.31 1.59
N PHE A 198 -8.69 20.00 1.86
CA PHE A 198 -8.01 19.08 0.95
C PHE A 198 -8.85 17.81 0.72
N SER A 199 -8.55 17.08 -0.36
CA SER A 199 -9.18 15.81 -0.67
C SER A 199 -8.33 14.66 -0.16
N ALA A 200 -8.95 13.67 0.48
CA ALA A 200 -8.27 12.43 0.84
C ALA A 200 -7.96 11.63 -0.43
N GLY A 201 -6.70 11.24 -0.58
CA GLY A 201 -6.21 10.40 -1.68
C GLY A 201 -5.63 9.08 -1.18
N PRO A 202 -4.94 8.33 -2.05
CA PRO A 202 -4.23 7.12 -1.64
C PRO A 202 -3.32 7.37 -0.44
N TYR A 203 -3.29 6.44 0.50
CA TYR A 203 -2.46 6.48 1.72
C TYR A 203 -2.71 7.66 2.68
N THR A 204 -3.77 8.45 2.48
CA THR A 204 -4.13 9.52 3.45
C THR A 204 -4.54 8.93 4.79
N ALA A 205 -5.31 7.84 4.79
CA ALA A 205 -5.73 7.14 5.99
C ALA A 205 -4.54 6.57 6.76
N GLU A 206 -3.69 5.84 6.06
CA GLU A 206 -2.49 5.22 6.61
C GLU A 206 -1.50 6.26 7.17
N SER A 207 -1.40 7.43 6.52
CA SER A 207 -0.54 8.53 6.99
C SER A 207 -1.06 9.18 8.26
N TYR A 208 -2.37 9.39 8.35
CA TYR A 208 -3.02 9.89 9.56
C TYR A 208 -2.81 8.92 10.72
N ASP A 209 -3.03 7.63 10.47
CA ASP A 209 -2.91 6.58 11.49
C ASP A 209 -1.45 6.39 11.94
N ALA A 210 -0.49 6.42 11.03
CA ALA A 210 0.93 6.36 11.39
C ALA A 210 1.36 7.48 12.36
N ALA A 211 0.88 8.70 12.11
CA ALA A 211 1.16 9.84 12.99
C ALA A 211 0.45 9.69 14.35
N ALA A 212 -0.80 9.24 14.35
CA ALA A 212 -1.58 9.00 15.56
C ALA A 212 -0.94 7.94 16.46
N LEU A 213 -0.53 6.80 15.87
CA LEU A 213 0.12 5.71 16.61
C LEU A 213 1.41 6.15 17.30
N ILE A 214 2.24 6.97 16.64
CA ILE A 214 3.44 7.53 17.27
C ILE A 214 3.07 8.39 18.48
N MET A 215 2.09 9.28 18.34
CA MET A 215 1.66 10.17 19.44
C MET A 215 1.09 9.39 20.62
N LEU A 216 0.25 8.39 20.36
CA LEU A 216 -0.37 7.56 21.39
C LEU A 216 0.67 6.66 22.08
N ALA A 217 1.61 6.08 21.33
CA ALA A 217 2.67 5.26 21.89
C ALA A 217 3.61 6.05 22.82
N ILE A 218 3.97 7.28 22.44
CA ILE A 218 4.73 8.20 23.30
C ILE A 218 3.97 8.52 24.59
N ALA A 219 2.68 8.81 24.49
CA ALA A 219 1.85 9.07 25.65
C ALA A 219 1.71 7.83 26.56
N ALA A 220 1.49 6.64 25.98
CA ALA A 220 1.38 5.40 26.73
C ALA A 220 2.68 4.96 27.41
N ALA A 221 3.82 5.36 26.86
CA ALA A 221 5.14 5.11 27.44
C ALA A 221 5.54 6.16 28.49
N ASP A 222 4.85 7.30 28.52
CA ASP A 222 5.29 8.51 29.26
C ASP A 222 6.75 8.87 28.95
N SER A 223 7.18 8.65 27.69
CA SER A 223 8.57 8.78 27.27
C SER A 223 8.69 9.05 25.77
N THR A 224 9.65 9.90 25.43
CA THR A 224 10.06 10.13 24.02
C THR A 224 11.28 9.30 23.59
N ASP A 225 11.77 8.41 24.46
CA ASP A 225 12.85 7.49 24.11
C ASP A 225 12.31 6.38 23.18
N PRO A 226 12.84 6.25 21.94
CA PRO A 226 12.42 5.20 21.01
C PRO A 226 12.52 3.78 21.57
N ALA A 227 13.47 3.52 22.45
CA ALA A 227 13.61 2.20 23.07
C ALA A 227 12.42 1.87 24.00
N GLU A 228 11.76 2.88 24.55
CA GLU A 228 10.63 2.74 25.46
C GLU A 228 9.31 2.73 24.69
N TYR A 229 9.01 3.78 23.89
CA TYR A 229 7.71 3.89 23.27
C TYR A 229 7.48 2.93 22.09
N LYS A 230 8.52 2.38 21.45
CA LYS A 230 8.35 1.36 20.41
C LYS A 230 7.53 0.15 20.87
N THR A 231 7.65 -0.21 22.15
CA THR A 231 6.91 -1.34 22.72
C THR A 231 5.43 -1.06 22.87
N LYS A 232 5.05 0.23 22.88
CA LYS A 232 3.67 0.68 23.03
C LYS A 232 2.92 0.82 21.69
N VAL A 233 3.63 0.80 20.57
CA VAL A 233 2.98 0.95 19.24
C VAL A 233 1.94 -0.14 19.01
N LEU A 234 2.28 -1.41 19.25
CA LEU A 234 1.32 -2.50 19.10
C LEU A 234 0.23 -2.49 20.18
N GLU A 235 0.56 -2.02 21.39
CA GLU A 235 -0.41 -1.96 22.49
C GLU A 235 -1.54 -0.96 22.19
N VAL A 236 -1.21 0.23 21.66
CA VAL A 236 -2.21 1.24 21.33
C VAL A 236 -2.95 0.98 20.02
N ALA A 237 -2.36 0.18 19.13
CA ALA A 237 -2.94 -0.16 17.82
C ALA A 237 -3.95 -1.30 17.87
N ASN A 238 -4.02 -2.05 18.98
CA ASN A 238 -4.79 -3.29 19.05
C ASN A 238 -5.59 -3.38 20.35
N ALA A 239 -6.66 -4.18 20.33
CA ALA A 239 -7.42 -4.53 21.52
C ALA A 239 -6.52 -5.23 22.58
N PRO A 240 -6.83 -5.10 23.90
CA PRO A 240 -8.06 -4.50 24.42
C PRO A 240 -7.98 -2.98 24.56
N GLY A 241 -9.14 -2.33 24.56
CA GLY A 241 -9.21 -0.89 24.82
C GLY A 241 -10.49 -0.25 24.31
N GLU A 242 -10.63 1.04 24.55
CA GLU A 242 -11.71 1.82 23.94
C GLU A 242 -11.32 2.16 22.48
N LYS A 243 -12.24 1.91 21.54
CA LYS A 243 -12.03 2.20 20.13
C LYS A 243 -11.89 3.69 19.88
N ILE A 244 -10.82 4.06 19.16
CA ILE A 244 -10.45 5.44 18.85
C ILE A 244 -10.45 5.64 17.34
N TYR A 245 -11.14 6.68 16.89
CA TYR A 245 -11.27 7.05 15.49
C TYR A 245 -10.65 8.42 15.18
N PRO A 246 -10.52 8.81 13.90
CA PRO A 246 -10.03 10.13 13.51
C PRO A 246 -10.80 11.25 14.19
N GLY A 247 -10.06 12.24 14.73
CA GLY A 247 -10.62 13.34 15.50
C GLY A 247 -10.75 13.09 17.01
N GLU A 248 -10.57 11.85 17.48
CA GLU A 248 -10.71 11.47 18.89
C GLU A 248 -9.37 11.36 19.65
N LEU A 249 -8.26 11.87 19.10
CA LEU A 249 -6.94 11.75 19.75
C LEU A 249 -6.89 12.39 21.14
N ALA A 250 -7.60 13.49 21.37
CA ALA A 250 -7.66 14.11 22.70
C ALA A 250 -8.30 13.16 23.73
N LYS A 251 -9.40 12.51 23.37
CA LYS A 251 -10.06 11.48 24.18
C LYS A 251 -9.12 10.31 24.48
N ALA A 252 -8.37 9.83 23.48
CA ALA A 252 -7.40 8.75 23.65
C ALA A 252 -6.30 9.13 24.65
N LEU A 253 -5.77 10.35 24.56
CA LEU A 253 -4.75 10.85 25.48
C LEU A 253 -5.28 10.97 26.92
N ASP A 254 -6.55 11.38 27.11
CA ASP A 254 -7.18 11.44 28.43
C ASP A 254 -7.32 10.03 29.03
N ILE A 255 -7.76 9.03 28.23
CA ILE A 255 -7.88 7.63 28.66
C ILE A 255 -6.52 7.10 29.11
N ILE A 256 -5.47 7.31 28.30
CA ILE A 256 -4.10 6.87 28.61
C ILE A 256 -3.59 7.55 29.89
N ALA A 257 -3.82 8.85 30.06
CA ALA A 257 -3.41 9.59 31.25
C ALA A 257 -4.09 9.10 32.53
N GLU A 258 -5.30 8.55 32.43
CA GLU A 258 -6.04 7.92 33.53
C GLU A 258 -5.65 6.45 33.77
N GLY A 259 -4.72 5.91 32.96
CA GLY A 259 -4.25 4.52 33.04
C GLY A 259 -5.17 3.49 32.38
N GLY A 260 -6.05 3.95 31.48
CA GLY A 260 -6.89 3.09 30.65
C GLY A 260 -6.21 2.64 29.36
N ASP A 261 -6.79 1.64 28.70
CA ASP A 261 -6.33 1.09 27.42
C ASP A 261 -7.12 1.67 26.26
N VAL A 262 -6.45 1.88 25.12
CA VAL A 262 -7.05 2.29 23.84
C VAL A 262 -6.84 1.23 22.80
N ASP A 263 -7.79 1.13 21.88
CA ASP A 263 -7.77 0.32 20.66
C ASP A 263 -7.91 1.28 19.47
N TYR A 264 -6.79 1.66 18.88
CA TYR A 264 -6.77 2.66 17.83
C TYR A 264 -7.16 2.03 16.49
N GLU A 265 -8.43 2.12 16.14
CA GLU A 265 -8.96 1.69 14.84
C GLU A 265 -8.55 2.63 13.69
N GLY A 266 -8.44 3.93 13.98
CA GLY A 266 -8.02 4.93 13.01
C GLY A 266 -8.93 5.06 11.80
N ALA A 267 -8.35 5.55 10.71
CA ALA A 267 -9.03 5.74 9.44
C ALA A 267 -8.89 4.52 8.51
N SER A 268 -7.77 3.80 8.60
CA SER A 268 -7.49 2.62 7.77
C SER A 268 -7.99 1.31 8.40
N ALA A 269 -8.65 1.36 9.57
CA ALA A 269 -8.95 0.21 10.41
C ALA A 269 -7.66 -0.56 10.73
N VAL A 270 -6.67 0.19 11.20
CA VAL A 270 -5.33 -0.35 11.41
C VAL A 270 -5.31 -1.36 12.55
N GLU A 271 -4.84 -2.56 12.24
CA GLU A 271 -4.50 -3.60 13.20
C GLU A 271 -3.06 -4.02 12.92
N LEU A 272 -2.18 -3.89 13.90
CA LEU A 272 -0.78 -4.26 13.73
C LEU A 272 -0.54 -5.69 14.20
N ILE A 273 -0.01 -6.50 13.31
CA ILE A 273 0.31 -7.92 13.53
C ILE A 273 1.81 -8.17 13.44
N GLY A 274 2.25 -9.28 14.03
CA GLY A 274 3.65 -9.73 13.97
C GLY A 274 4.64 -8.65 14.40
N PRO A 275 5.72 -8.41 13.66
CA PRO A 275 6.75 -7.46 14.06
C PRO A 275 6.45 -5.99 13.69
N GLY A 276 5.18 -5.57 13.55
CA GLY A 276 4.79 -4.21 13.17
C GLY A 276 4.19 -4.10 11.77
N GLU A 277 3.68 -5.21 11.25
CA GLU A 277 2.96 -5.29 9.99
C GLU A 277 1.50 -4.88 10.14
N SER A 278 0.91 -4.24 9.13
CA SER A 278 -0.54 -4.06 9.06
C SER A 278 -1.22 -5.34 8.58
N ALA A 279 -2.29 -5.76 9.25
CA ALA A 279 -3.18 -6.82 8.78
C ALA A 279 -3.79 -6.48 7.42
N GLY A 280 -4.12 -5.22 7.21
CA GLY A 280 -4.50 -4.56 5.97
C GLY A 280 -5.72 -5.09 5.26
N SER A 281 -6.57 -4.16 4.84
CA SER A 281 -7.64 -4.41 3.90
C SER A 281 -7.42 -3.61 2.61
N PHE A 282 -8.06 -4.07 1.53
CA PHE A 282 -7.96 -3.44 0.22
C PHE A 282 -9.35 -3.14 -0.32
N ARG A 283 -9.51 -1.98 -0.92
CA ARG A 283 -10.64 -1.69 -1.79
C ARG A 283 -10.35 -2.24 -3.17
N GLN A 284 -11.24 -3.10 -3.68
CA GLN A 284 -11.23 -3.56 -5.06
C GLN A 284 -11.81 -2.47 -5.96
N ILE A 285 -11.17 -2.23 -7.07
CA ILE A 285 -11.50 -1.16 -8.01
C ILE A 285 -11.82 -1.77 -9.37
N GLU A 286 -12.86 -1.22 -10.04
CA GLU A 286 -13.16 -1.45 -11.44
C GLU A 286 -13.22 -0.11 -12.18
N VAL A 287 -12.68 -0.06 -13.39
CA VAL A 287 -12.82 1.11 -14.27
C VAL A 287 -14.08 0.95 -15.10
N ILE A 288 -15.02 1.87 -14.91
CA ILE A 288 -16.34 1.88 -15.56
C ILE A 288 -16.64 3.32 -16.00
N ASP A 289 -16.99 3.50 -17.26
CA ASP A 289 -17.30 4.81 -17.85
C ASP A 289 -16.19 5.86 -17.57
N GLY A 290 -14.93 5.45 -17.69
CA GLY A 290 -13.76 6.30 -17.51
C GLY A 290 -13.50 6.72 -16.07
N SER A 291 -14.02 6.01 -15.09
CA SER A 291 -13.87 6.30 -13.66
C SER A 291 -13.49 5.06 -12.86
N MET A 292 -12.64 5.24 -11.85
CA MET A 292 -12.32 4.21 -10.86
C MET A 292 -13.44 4.10 -9.83
N ASN A 293 -14.07 2.93 -9.73
CA ASN A 293 -15.15 2.66 -8.80
C ASN A 293 -14.73 1.58 -7.79
N THR A 294 -14.90 1.85 -6.51
CA THR A 294 -14.74 0.82 -5.48
C THR A 294 -15.95 -0.10 -5.51
N VAL A 295 -15.73 -1.41 -5.74
CA VAL A 295 -16.81 -2.40 -5.86
C VAL A 295 -16.95 -3.26 -4.60
N GLN A 296 -15.89 -3.48 -3.86
CA GLN A 296 -15.92 -4.16 -2.55
C GLN A 296 -14.61 -3.95 -1.78
N TYR A 297 -14.60 -4.37 -0.53
CA TYR A 297 -13.41 -4.42 0.31
C TYR A 297 -13.02 -5.88 0.61
N ARG A 298 -11.70 -6.11 0.77
CA ARG A 298 -11.13 -7.45 0.94
C ARG A 298 -10.14 -7.51 2.10
#